data_ac6892cbf25f9fbbcf5401c4f24d8726
#
_entry.id   ac6892cbf25f9fbbcf5401c4f24d8726
#
_cell.length_a   1.000
_cell.length_b   1.000
_cell.length_c   1.000
_cell.angle_alpha   90.00
_cell.angle_beta   90.00
_cell.angle_gamma   90.00
#
_symmetry.space_group_name_H-M   'P 1'
#
loop_
_entity.id
_entity.type
_entity.pdbx_description
1 polymer ?
#
loop_
_entity_poly.entity_id
_entity_poly.type
_entity_poly.pdbx_seq_one_letter_code
_entity_poly.pdbx_strand_id
1 'polypeptide(L)'
;IARRQRQMCIRDRPNKAIVGRNAFAHSSGIHQDGVLKNVQTYEIIDPHDVGIDDNSIVLTARSGRAALKNRLQVLGVSLDQDKLDNIYEEFLKLADKKKDINDDDILVLAGADRSQNHRIKLEYLQVTSGVGVRSVASIGLNISGEKFEAAASGNGPVDAAIKALKKIIDRHMTLKEFTIQAISKGSDDMGKVHMQVEYDKQIYYGFGANTDIIAASVEAYIDCINKFKLGV
;
A
#
# COMPACT_ATOMS: atom_id res chain seq x y z
N ILE A 1 -23.42 3.61 -25.87
CA ILE A 1 -22.28 4.48 -25.54
C ILE A 1 -22.68 5.48 -24.46
N ALA A 2 -23.80 6.21 -24.60
CA ALA A 2 -24.23 7.22 -23.63
C ALA A 2 -24.51 6.67 -22.19
N ARG A 3 -24.97 5.42 -22.06
CA ARG A 3 -25.22 4.78 -20.75
C ARG A 3 -23.93 4.41 -20.03
N ARG A 4 -22.91 3.91 -20.73
CA ARG A 4 -21.58 3.62 -20.16
C ARG A 4 -20.84 4.88 -19.76
N GLN A 5 -20.91 5.96 -20.55
CA GLN A 5 -20.29 7.24 -20.21
C GLN A 5 -20.95 7.90 -18.98
N ARG A 6 -22.29 7.83 -18.82
CA ARG A 6 -22.96 8.35 -17.62
C ARG A 6 -22.58 7.56 -16.38
N GLN A 7 -22.40 6.25 -16.45
CA GLN A 7 -21.94 5.44 -15.32
C GLN A 7 -20.50 5.77 -14.94
N MET A 8 -19.59 5.98 -15.90
CA MET A 8 -18.23 6.46 -15.63
C MET A 8 -18.24 7.81 -14.91
N CYS A 9 -18.95 8.81 -15.43
CA CYS A 9 -19.03 10.13 -14.80
C CYS A 9 -19.64 10.12 -13.39
N ILE A 10 -20.47 9.15 -13.05
CA ILE A 10 -21.04 8.99 -11.70
C ILE A 10 -20.03 8.33 -10.77
N ARG A 11 -19.28 7.31 -11.22
CA ARG A 11 -18.23 6.63 -10.44
C ARG A 11 -17.03 7.53 -10.16
N ASP A 12 -16.73 8.47 -11.05
CA ASP A 12 -15.58 9.37 -10.92
C ASP A 12 -15.79 10.49 -9.88
N ARG A 13 -17.00 10.63 -9.34
CA ARG A 13 -17.26 11.57 -8.23
C ARG A 13 -16.99 10.90 -6.89
N PRO A 14 -15.90 11.25 -6.18
CA PRO A 14 -15.48 10.53 -4.97
C PRO A 14 -16.53 10.55 -3.85
N ASN A 15 -17.33 11.64 -3.77
CA ASN A 15 -18.36 11.81 -2.73
C ASN A 15 -19.78 11.54 -3.25
N LYS A 16 -19.93 10.81 -4.35
CA LYS A 16 -21.27 10.45 -4.83
C LYS A 16 -21.88 9.41 -3.89
N ALA A 17 -23.12 9.67 -3.42
CA ALA A 17 -23.83 8.74 -2.58
C ALA A 17 -23.87 7.34 -3.19
N ILE A 18 -23.64 6.30 -2.40
CA ILE A 18 -23.69 4.87 -2.67
C ILE A 18 -22.51 4.38 -3.56
N VAL A 19 -22.16 5.09 -4.62
CA VAL A 19 -21.23 4.59 -5.66
C VAL A 19 -19.90 5.36 -5.72
N GLY A 20 -19.74 6.43 -4.97
CA GLY A 20 -18.48 7.15 -4.88
C GLY A 20 -17.48 6.42 -3.99
N ARG A 21 -16.19 6.49 -4.33
CA ARG A 21 -15.13 5.83 -3.54
C ARG A 21 -15.08 6.24 -2.06
N ASN A 22 -15.62 7.44 -1.72
CA ASN A 22 -15.70 7.93 -0.34
C ASN A 22 -17.09 7.70 0.29
N ALA A 23 -17.99 6.98 -0.38
CA ALA A 23 -19.37 6.79 0.11
C ALA A 23 -19.42 6.07 1.45
N PHE A 24 -18.47 5.15 1.67
CA PHE A 24 -18.31 4.36 2.90
C PHE A 24 -17.01 4.71 3.64
N ALA A 25 -16.45 5.91 3.40
CA ALA A 25 -15.26 6.38 4.09
C ALA A 25 -15.62 7.10 5.38
N HIS A 26 -15.13 6.61 6.50
CA HIS A 26 -15.38 7.19 7.83
C HIS A 26 -14.15 7.98 8.30
N SER A 27 -14.29 9.31 8.45
CA SER A 27 -13.22 10.20 8.91
C SER A 27 -13.41 10.72 10.34
N SER A 28 -14.60 10.60 10.91
CA SER A 28 -14.91 11.02 12.28
C SER A 28 -14.61 9.91 13.28
N GLY A 29 -13.91 10.22 14.38
CA GLY A 29 -13.55 9.26 15.42
C GLY A 29 -14.73 8.51 16.01
N ILE A 30 -15.88 9.17 16.22
CA ILE A 30 -17.10 8.54 16.75
C ILE A 30 -17.68 7.54 15.74
N HIS A 31 -17.71 7.89 14.46
CA HIS A 31 -18.17 6.98 13.41
C HIS A 31 -17.23 5.78 13.26
N GLN A 32 -15.92 6.04 13.28
CA GLN A 32 -14.90 4.99 13.20
C GLN A 32 -15.01 4.00 14.35
N ASP A 33 -15.16 4.47 15.60
CA ASP A 33 -15.36 3.60 16.77
C ASP A 33 -16.68 2.81 16.69
N GLY A 34 -17.76 3.44 16.19
CA GLY A 34 -19.04 2.77 15.98
C GLY A 34 -18.95 1.64 14.95
N VAL A 35 -18.35 1.89 13.79
CA VAL A 35 -18.15 0.89 12.73
C VAL A 35 -17.25 -0.26 13.20
N LEU A 36 -16.19 0.03 13.95
CA LEU A 36 -15.30 -1.00 14.51
C LEU A 36 -16.00 -1.90 15.53
N LYS A 37 -16.99 -1.38 16.25
CA LYS A 37 -17.80 -2.17 17.21
C LYS A 37 -18.93 -2.94 16.55
N ASN A 38 -19.63 -2.30 15.61
CA ASN A 38 -20.69 -2.89 14.82
C ASN A 38 -20.88 -2.10 13.52
N VAL A 39 -20.56 -2.73 12.40
CA VAL A 39 -20.64 -2.14 11.06
C VAL A 39 -22.04 -1.59 10.78
N GLN A 40 -23.11 -2.29 11.19
CA GLN A 40 -24.49 -1.90 10.97
C GLN A 40 -24.91 -0.59 11.70
N THR A 41 -24.07 -0.07 12.59
CA THR A 41 -24.39 1.19 13.32
C THR A 41 -24.44 2.38 12.37
N TYR A 42 -23.62 2.40 11.34
CA TYR A 42 -23.52 3.50 10.37
C TYR A 42 -23.66 3.07 8.92
N GLU A 43 -23.68 1.78 8.64
CA GLU A 43 -23.78 1.21 7.31
C GLU A 43 -25.06 0.38 7.21
N ILE A 44 -26.10 1.00 6.66
CA ILE A 44 -27.39 0.35 6.39
C ILE A 44 -27.30 -0.53 5.14
N ILE A 45 -26.40 -0.17 4.21
CA ILE A 45 -26.15 -0.87 2.95
C ILE A 45 -24.75 -1.49 3.06
N ASP A 46 -24.65 -2.79 2.78
CA ASP A 46 -23.34 -3.45 2.69
C ASP A 46 -22.57 -2.89 1.47
N PRO A 47 -21.34 -2.38 1.64
CA PRO A 47 -20.52 -1.90 0.54
C PRO A 47 -20.35 -2.92 -0.57
N HIS A 48 -20.27 -4.20 -0.25
CA HIS A 48 -20.14 -5.29 -1.21
C HIS A 48 -21.35 -5.40 -2.14
N ASP A 49 -22.57 -5.11 -1.67
CA ASP A 49 -23.80 -5.13 -2.47
C ASP A 49 -23.79 -4.08 -3.60
N VAL A 50 -22.98 -3.03 -3.44
CA VAL A 50 -22.81 -1.95 -4.41
C VAL A 50 -21.48 -2.00 -5.16
N GLY A 51 -20.69 -3.08 -4.97
CA GLY A 51 -19.44 -3.34 -5.66
C GLY A 51 -18.28 -2.47 -5.14
N ILE A 52 -18.29 -2.13 -3.86
CA ILE A 52 -17.19 -1.48 -3.14
C ILE A 52 -16.59 -2.54 -2.22
N ASP A 53 -15.33 -2.88 -2.48
CA ASP A 53 -14.67 -4.01 -1.84
C ASP A 53 -14.22 -3.76 -0.40
N ASP A 54 -14.11 -2.48 0.05
CA ASP A 54 -13.58 -2.14 1.37
C ASP A 54 -14.19 -0.87 1.97
N ASN A 55 -14.45 -0.91 3.28
CA ASN A 55 -14.69 0.24 4.12
C ASN A 55 -13.37 0.93 4.45
N SER A 56 -13.11 2.10 3.89
CA SER A 56 -11.88 2.82 4.17
C SER A 56 -12.01 3.69 5.42
N ILE A 57 -11.31 3.33 6.49
CA ILE A 57 -11.07 4.23 7.61
C ILE A 57 -9.97 5.20 7.20
N VAL A 58 -10.35 6.42 6.86
CA VAL A 58 -9.40 7.49 6.52
C VAL A 58 -8.94 8.17 7.80
N LEU A 59 -7.64 8.08 8.09
CA LEU A 59 -7.07 8.71 9.27
C LEU A 59 -6.83 10.20 9.02
N THR A 60 -7.38 11.01 9.91
CA THR A 60 -7.30 12.48 9.89
C THR A 60 -7.03 12.99 11.31
N ALA A 61 -6.84 14.30 11.48
CA ALA A 61 -6.74 14.93 12.81
C ALA A 61 -7.95 14.68 13.72
N ARG A 62 -9.07 14.19 13.17
CA ARG A 62 -10.30 13.87 13.92
C ARG A 62 -10.40 12.38 14.27
N SER A 63 -9.45 11.55 13.84
CA SER A 63 -9.44 10.12 14.13
C SER A 63 -9.01 9.87 15.58
N GLY A 64 -9.72 8.98 16.26
CA GLY A 64 -9.44 8.61 17.65
C GLY A 64 -8.36 7.51 17.75
N ARG A 65 -7.92 7.25 19.00
CA ARG A 65 -6.94 6.19 19.33
C ARG A 65 -7.36 4.81 18.82
N ALA A 66 -8.66 4.49 18.87
CA ALA A 66 -9.18 3.20 18.41
C ALA A 66 -8.94 2.99 16.90
N ALA A 67 -9.14 4.03 16.09
CA ALA A 67 -8.91 3.98 14.65
C ALA A 67 -7.42 3.83 14.32
N LEU A 68 -6.54 4.57 15.00
CA LEU A 68 -5.10 4.44 14.86
C LEU A 68 -4.62 3.04 15.25
N LYS A 69 -5.09 2.51 16.38
CA LYS A 69 -4.78 1.16 16.86
C LYS A 69 -5.21 0.09 15.85
N ASN A 70 -6.43 0.19 15.35
CA ASN A 70 -6.94 -0.74 14.33
C ASN A 70 -6.09 -0.68 13.07
N ARG A 71 -5.75 0.53 12.58
CA ARG A 71 -4.92 0.66 11.36
C ARG A 71 -3.53 0.08 11.56
N LEU A 72 -2.90 0.31 12.71
CA LEU A 72 -1.62 -0.31 13.06
C LEU A 72 -1.71 -1.83 13.10
N GLN A 73 -2.78 -2.40 13.65
CA GLN A 73 -3.00 -3.85 13.65
C GLN A 73 -3.16 -4.42 12.24
N VAL A 74 -3.90 -3.72 11.35
CA VAL A 74 -4.02 -4.10 9.93
C VAL A 74 -2.65 -4.06 9.24
N LEU A 75 -1.79 -3.09 9.59
CA LEU A 75 -0.42 -2.97 9.10
C LEU A 75 0.56 -3.97 9.75
N GLY A 76 0.07 -4.85 10.65
CA GLY A 76 0.88 -5.87 11.30
C GLY A 76 1.68 -5.39 12.51
N VAL A 77 1.44 -4.16 12.98
CA VAL A 77 2.09 -3.58 14.16
C VAL A 77 1.18 -3.72 15.36
N SER A 78 1.61 -4.52 16.35
CA SER A 78 0.94 -4.64 17.65
C SER A 78 1.70 -3.85 18.69
N LEU A 79 1.02 -2.94 19.38
CA LEU A 79 1.62 -2.04 20.37
C LEU A 79 0.92 -2.16 21.72
N ASP A 80 1.71 -1.97 22.78
CA ASP A 80 1.20 -1.79 24.13
C ASP A 80 0.49 -0.45 24.26
N GLN A 81 -0.39 -0.32 25.27
CA GLN A 81 -1.23 0.87 25.46
C GLN A 81 -0.39 2.15 25.65
N ASP A 82 0.68 2.08 26.44
CA ASP A 82 1.56 3.22 26.71
C ASP A 82 2.29 3.74 25.46
N LYS A 83 2.73 2.79 24.61
CA LYS A 83 3.34 3.14 23.32
C LYS A 83 2.31 3.74 22.36
N LEU A 84 1.09 3.21 22.36
CA LEU A 84 0.01 3.72 21.53
C LEU A 84 -0.32 5.18 21.88
N ASP A 85 -0.35 5.54 23.16
CA ASP A 85 -0.66 6.90 23.59
C ASP A 85 0.43 7.90 23.15
N ASN A 86 1.70 7.53 23.25
CA ASN A 86 2.81 8.37 22.75
C ASN A 86 2.74 8.55 21.22
N ILE A 87 2.49 7.47 20.49
CA ILE A 87 2.36 7.52 19.02
C ILE A 87 1.13 8.33 18.62
N TYR A 88 0.05 8.27 19.39
CA TYR A 88 -1.14 9.05 19.12
C TYR A 88 -0.90 10.56 19.25
N GLU A 89 -0.12 10.98 20.22
CA GLU A 89 0.26 12.42 20.35
C GLU A 89 1.12 12.90 19.16
N GLU A 90 2.07 12.08 18.71
CA GLU A 90 2.86 12.39 17.53
C GLU A 90 2.01 12.35 16.24
N PHE A 91 1.08 11.41 16.15
CA PHE A 91 0.11 11.35 15.07
C PHE A 91 -0.72 12.63 14.97
N LEU A 92 -1.21 13.17 16.09
CA LEU A 92 -1.97 14.44 16.09
C LEU A 92 -1.11 15.60 15.60
N LYS A 93 0.15 15.70 16.05
CA LYS A 93 1.10 16.74 15.59
C LYS A 93 1.37 16.63 14.08
N LEU A 94 1.41 15.42 13.55
CA LEU A 94 1.57 15.17 12.11
C LEU A 94 0.29 15.53 11.35
N ALA A 95 -0.87 15.16 11.89
CA ALA A 95 -2.18 15.40 11.29
C ALA A 95 -2.53 16.89 11.20
N ASP A 96 -2.01 17.71 12.10
CA ASP A 96 -2.15 19.16 12.05
C ASP A 96 -1.32 19.79 10.90
N LYS A 97 -0.21 19.14 10.55
CA LYS A 97 0.70 19.62 9.49
C LYS A 97 0.38 19.06 8.11
N LYS A 98 -0.17 17.85 8.06
CA LYS A 98 -0.40 17.09 6.83
C LYS A 98 -1.86 16.64 6.76
N LYS A 99 -2.58 17.10 5.73
CA LYS A 99 -4.02 16.83 5.57
C LYS A 99 -4.34 15.35 5.33
N ASP A 100 -3.49 14.65 4.56
CA ASP A 100 -3.66 13.25 4.20
C ASP A 100 -2.52 12.44 4.84
N ILE A 101 -2.84 11.63 5.84
CA ILE A 101 -1.89 10.75 6.53
C ILE A 101 -1.95 9.39 5.88
N ASN A 102 -0.80 8.92 5.43
CA ASN A 102 -0.64 7.61 4.80
C ASN A 102 -0.21 6.55 5.83
N ASP A 103 -0.36 5.28 5.47
CA ASP A 103 0.09 4.15 6.29
C ASP A 103 1.57 4.20 6.64
N ASP A 104 2.39 4.72 5.73
CA ASP A 104 3.83 4.89 5.97
C ASP A 104 4.14 5.90 7.07
N ASP A 105 3.40 7.01 7.10
CA ASP A 105 3.55 8.01 8.15
C ASP A 105 3.26 7.36 9.52
N ILE A 106 2.26 6.49 9.58
CA ILE A 106 1.88 5.78 10.80
C ILE A 106 2.93 4.74 11.21
N LEU A 107 3.47 4.01 10.25
CA LEU A 107 4.54 3.03 10.50
C LEU A 107 5.83 3.70 10.97
N VAL A 108 6.18 4.86 10.41
CA VAL A 108 7.32 5.66 10.87
C VAL A 108 7.11 6.14 12.30
N LEU A 109 5.91 6.64 12.63
CA LEU A 109 5.56 7.05 14.01
C LEU A 109 5.59 5.88 14.98
N ALA A 110 5.19 4.69 14.54
CA ALA A 110 5.21 3.48 15.35
C ALA A 110 6.63 2.96 15.63
N GLY A 111 7.68 3.61 15.08
CA GLY A 111 9.06 3.15 15.22
C GLY A 111 9.26 1.77 14.59
N ALA A 112 8.41 1.38 13.65
CA ALA A 112 8.56 0.16 12.89
C ALA A 112 9.79 0.33 11.99
N ASP A 113 10.94 -0.01 12.55
CA ASP A 113 12.22 0.00 11.84
C ASP A 113 12.15 -1.03 10.71
N ARG A 114 12.02 -0.55 9.49
CA ARG A 114 11.90 -1.38 8.28
C ARG A 114 13.12 -2.26 8.04
N SER A 115 14.22 -1.98 8.75
CA SER A 115 15.51 -2.61 8.42
C SER A 115 15.75 -3.96 9.09
N GLN A 116 15.05 -4.31 10.17
CA GLN A 116 15.49 -5.41 11.02
C GLN A 116 14.88 -6.80 10.74
N ASN A 117 13.83 -6.92 9.92
CA ASN A 117 13.19 -8.22 9.69
C ASN A 117 12.82 -8.53 8.22
N HIS A 118 13.47 -7.88 7.26
CA HIS A 118 13.27 -8.26 5.85
C HIS A 118 14.00 -9.56 5.55
N ARG A 119 13.21 -10.63 5.44
CA ARG A 119 13.68 -11.96 4.99
C ARG A 119 14.21 -11.90 3.56
N ILE A 120 13.64 -11.02 2.74
CA ILE A 120 14.02 -10.81 1.34
C ILE A 120 14.57 -9.40 1.21
N LYS A 121 15.79 -9.29 0.70
CA LYS A 121 16.45 -8.00 0.43
C LYS A 121 16.87 -7.92 -1.03
N LEU A 122 16.71 -6.75 -1.63
CA LEU A 122 17.24 -6.47 -2.96
C LEU A 122 18.74 -6.27 -2.87
N GLU A 123 19.54 -7.05 -3.63
CA GLU A 123 20.98 -6.87 -3.73
C GLU A 123 21.35 -5.97 -4.92
N TYR A 124 20.77 -6.26 -6.08
CA TYR A 124 20.91 -5.41 -7.26
C TYR A 124 19.67 -5.47 -8.17
N LEU A 125 19.53 -4.42 -8.95
CA LEU A 125 18.54 -4.31 -10.02
C LEU A 125 19.22 -3.68 -11.22
N GLN A 126 19.22 -4.39 -12.35
CA GLN A 126 19.66 -3.86 -13.63
C GLN A 126 18.52 -3.90 -14.62
N VAL A 127 18.23 -2.77 -15.25
CA VAL A 127 17.12 -2.65 -16.22
C VAL A 127 17.63 -2.02 -17.49
N THR A 128 17.31 -2.65 -18.61
CA THR A 128 17.50 -2.09 -19.95
C THR A 128 16.15 -1.82 -20.56
N SER A 129 15.87 -0.56 -20.87
CA SER A 129 14.60 -0.11 -21.43
C SER A 129 14.80 1.10 -22.35
N GLY A 130 13.96 1.27 -23.36
CA GLY A 130 14.03 2.39 -24.28
C GLY A 130 12.95 2.31 -25.37
N VAL A 131 12.90 3.33 -26.22
CA VAL A 131 11.98 3.34 -27.36
C VAL A 131 12.46 2.37 -28.42
N GLY A 132 11.57 1.47 -28.87
CA GLY A 132 11.88 0.48 -29.90
C GLY A 132 12.65 -0.76 -29.41
N VAL A 133 12.95 -0.86 -28.10
CA VAL A 133 13.58 -2.05 -27.51
C VAL A 133 12.66 -2.70 -26.49
N ARG A 134 12.77 -4.02 -26.37
CA ARG A 134 12.04 -4.76 -25.35
C ARG A 134 12.69 -4.55 -23.99
N SER A 135 11.90 -4.19 -22.99
CA SER A 135 12.43 -4.02 -21.64
C SER A 135 12.87 -5.36 -21.05
N VAL A 136 14.06 -5.38 -20.48
CA VAL A 136 14.65 -6.54 -19.79
C VAL A 136 15.17 -6.10 -18.44
N ALA A 137 14.93 -6.90 -17.43
CA ALA A 137 15.43 -6.66 -16.08
C ALA A 137 16.16 -7.91 -15.56
N SER A 138 17.29 -7.70 -14.87
CA SER A 138 18.00 -8.68 -14.06
C SER A 138 17.95 -8.23 -12.60
N ILE A 139 17.61 -9.14 -11.71
CA ILE A 139 17.44 -8.86 -10.29
C ILE A 139 18.20 -9.89 -9.45
N GLY A 140 18.89 -9.41 -8.42
CA GLY A 140 19.48 -10.23 -7.38
C GLY A 140 18.80 -10.00 -6.05
N LEU A 141 18.38 -11.08 -5.40
CA LEU A 141 17.75 -11.09 -4.09
C LEU A 141 18.58 -11.88 -3.09
N ASN A 142 18.64 -11.38 -1.88
CA ASN A 142 19.10 -12.14 -0.73
C ASN A 142 17.91 -12.61 0.08
N ILE A 143 17.71 -13.92 0.18
CA ILE A 143 16.61 -14.53 0.93
C ILE A 143 17.20 -15.33 2.08
N SER A 144 17.06 -14.83 3.29
CA SER A 144 17.57 -15.50 4.50
C SER A 144 19.07 -15.84 4.46
N GLY A 145 19.88 -15.04 3.75
CA GLY A 145 21.33 -15.23 3.59
C GLY A 145 21.76 -15.91 2.29
N GLU A 146 20.84 -16.50 1.54
CA GLU A 146 21.12 -17.11 0.24
C GLU A 146 20.84 -16.15 -0.91
N LYS A 147 21.67 -16.17 -1.94
CA LYS A 147 21.57 -15.30 -3.12
C LYS A 147 20.85 -15.98 -4.26
N PHE A 148 19.87 -15.30 -4.81
CA PHE A 148 19.09 -15.76 -5.95
C PHE A 148 19.09 -14.70 -7.04
N GLU A 149 19.22 -15.13 -8.29
CA GLU A 149 19.26 -14.24 -9.44
C GLU A 149 18.30 -14.71 -10.52
N ALA A 150 17.63 -13.77 -11.16
CA ALA A 150 16.81 -14.06 -12.34
C ALA A 150 16.74 -12.86 -13.27
N ALA A 151 16.48 -13.15 -14.54
CA ALA A 151 16.22 -12.15 -15.56
C ALA A 151 14.90 -12.44 -16.29
N ALA A 152 14.20 -11.37 -16.66
CA ALA A 152 12.97 -11.47 -17.43
C ALA A 152 12.79 -10.29 -18.36
N SER A 153 11.97 -10.48 -19.41
CA SER A 153 11.52 -9.42 -20.28
C SER A 153 10.06 -9.07 -20.01
N GLY A 154 9.72 -7.80 -20.20
CA GLY A 154 8.37 -7.29 -19.96
C GLY A 154 7.92 -6.26 -20.98
N ASN A 155 6.68 -5.80 -20.83
CA ASN A 155 6.11 -4.73 -21.66
C ASN A 155 6.67 -3.33 -21.30
N GLY A 156 7.29 -3.23 -20.10
CA GLY A 156 7.96 -2.03 -19.61
C GLY A 156 8.96 -2.40 -18.52
N PRO A 157 9.77 -1.44 -18.03
CA PRO A 157 10.82 -1.69 -17.08
C PRO A 157 10.31 -2.30 -15.75
N VAL A 158 9.22 -1.79 -15.20
CA VAL A 158 8.61 -2.31 -13.96
C VAL A 158 8.04 -3.71 -14.17
N ASP A 159 7.35 -3.97 -15.29
CA ASP A 159 6.82 -5.32 -15.62
C ASP A 159 7.95 -6.35 -15.77
N ALA A 160 9.06 -5.96 -16.42
CA ALA A 160 10.23 -6.82 -16.56
C ALA A 160 10.85 -7.16 -15.19
N ALA A 161 11.00 -6.16 -14.31
CA ALA A 161 11.55 -6.34 -12.97
C ALA A 161 10.65 -7.22 -12.08
N ILE A 162 9.35 -6.98 -12.07
CA ILE A 162 8.39 -7.81 -11.31
C ILE A 162 8.35 -9.25 -11.83
N LYS A 163 8.44 -9.45 -13.14
CA LYS A 163 8.51 -10.80 -13.73
C LYS A 163 9.81 -11.52 -13.35
N ALA A 164 10.94 -10.82 -13.31
CA ALA A 164 12.20 -11.39 -12.86
C ALA A 164 12.11 -11.81 -11.38
N LEU A 165 11.53 -10.95 -10.53
CA LEU A 165 11.30 -11.26 -9.12
C LEU A 165 10.37 -12.46 -8.93
N LYS A 166 9.27 -12.56 -9.69
CA LYS A 166 8.35 -13.70 -9.65
C LYS A 166 9.01 -15.04 -10.05
N LYS A 167 10.06 -15.02 -10.85
CA LYS A 167 10.81 -16.24 -11.17
C LYS A 167 11.61 -16.78 -9.98
N ILE A 168 12.06 -15.92 -9.08
CA ILE A 168 12.77 -16.31 -7.86
C ILE A 168 11.75 -16.75 -6.80
N ILE A 169 10.67 -15.97 -6.68
CA ILE A 169 9.62 -16.21 -5.70
C ILE A 169 8.45 -16.85 -6.43
N ASP A 170 8.48 -18.18 -6.53
CA ASP A 170 7.48 -18.98 -7.25
C ASP A 170 6.14 -19.01 -6.46
N ARG A 171 5.36 -17.95 -6.58
CA ARG A 171 4.05 -17.82 -5.93
C ARG A 171 3.06 -17.11 -6.82
N HIS A 172 1.81 -17.56 -6.80
CA HIS A 172 0.71 -16.90 -7.49
C HIS A 172 0.30 -15.62 -6.74
N MET A 173 0.89 -14.52 -7.15
CA MET A 173 0.61 -13.18 -6.62
C MET A 173 0.01 -12.30 -7.71
N THR A 174 -1.06 -11.60 -7.38
CA THR A 174 -1.74 -10.66 -8.28
C THR A 174 -1.54 -9.24 -7.80
N LEU A 175 -0.96 -8.38 -8.64
CA LEU A 175 -0.89 -6.96 -8.38
C LEU A 175 -2.29 -6.35 -8.60
N LYS A 176 -2.90 -5.80 -7.55
CA LYS A 176 -4.23 -5.18 -7.58
C LYS A 176 -4.17 -3.69 -7.83
N GLU A 177 -3.24 -3.01 -7.17
CA GLU A 177 -3.07 -1.56 -7.29
C GLU A 177 -1.60 -1.20 -7.34
N PHE A 178 -1.29 -0.18 -8.13
CA PHE A 178 0.04 0.39 -8.28
C PHE A 178 -0.07 1.91 -8.41
N THR A 179 0.39 2.63 -7.39
CA THR A 179 0.32 4.08 -7.34
C THR A 179 1.71 4.67 -7.17
N ILE A 180 2.04 5.64 -8.03
CA ILE A 180 3.29 6.39 -7.96
C ILE A 180 2.97 7.82 -7.51
N GLN A 181 3.70 8.32 -6.52
CA GLN A 181 3.61 9.69 -6.05
C GLN A 181 4.99 10.35 -6.10
N ALA A 182 5.08 11.50 -6.78
CA ALA A 182 6.25 12.36 -6.69
C ALA A 182 6.13 13.25 -5.44
N ILE A 183 7.25 13.45 -4.72
CA ILE A 183 7.23 14.18 -3.45
C ILE A 183 7.52 15.66 -3.64
N SER A 184 8.27 16.10 -4.66
CA SER A 184 8.62 17.50 -4.85
C SER A 184 8.94 17.92 -6.30
N LYS A 185 9.58 19.07 -6.47
CA LYS A 185 9.73 19.76 -7.77
C LYS A 185 11.18 19.69 -8.26
N GLY A 186 11.69 18.51 -8.59
CA GLY A 186 13.04 18.36 -9.13
C GLY A 186 13.25 17.00 -9.77
N SER A 187 14.32 16.86 -10.53
CA SER A 187 14.70 15.59 -11.17
C SER A 187 15.38 14.61 -10.22
N ASP A 188 15.83 15.10 -9.07
CA ASP A 188 16.61 14.34 -8.07
C ASP A 188 15.75 13.89 -6.89
N ASP A 189 14.43 14.09 -6.97
CA ASP A 189 13.50 13.81 -5.90
C ASP A 189 13.10 12.35 -5.81
N MET A 190 12.79 11.92 -4.57
CA MET A 190 12.34 10.57 -4.30
C MET A 190 10.94 10.32 -4.85
N GLY A 191 10.80 9.32 -5.68
CA GLY A 191 9.51 8.75 -6.04
C GLY A 191 9.03 7.79 -4.94
N LYS A 192 7.78 7.94 -4.51
CA LYS A 192 7.11 6.99 -3.62
C LYS A 192 6.22 6.07 -4.43
N VAL A 193 6.31 4.78 -4.15
CA VAL A 193 5.49 3.76 -4.78
C VAL A 193 4.71 3.01 -3.72
N HIS A 194 3.40 2.94 -3.91
CA HIS A 194 2.49 2.13 -3.12
C HIS A 194 1.96 1.00 -3.98
N MET A 195 1.98 -0.21 -3.45
CA MET A 195 1.44 -1.38 -4.13
C MET A 195 0.49 -2.16 -3.24
N GLN A 196 -0.52 -2.76 -3.87
CA GLN A 196 -1.38 -3.76 -3.25
C GLN A 196 -1.20 -5.07 -4.01
N VAL A 197 -0.81 -6.11 -3.29
CA VAL A 197 -0.62 -7.45 -3.85
C VAL A 197 -1.55 -8.42 -3.15
N GLU A 198 -2.37 -9.12 -3.93
CA GLU A 198 -3.18 -10.22 -3.43
C GLU A 198 -2.37 -11.52 -3.43
N TYR A 199 -2.33 -12.17 -2.29
CA TYR A 199 -1.78 -13.51 -2.09
C TYR A 199 -2.69 -14.29 -1.15
N ASP A 200 -3.09 -15.51 -1.53
CA ASP A 200 -3.98 -16.39 -0.76
C ASP A 200 -5.28 -15.68 -0.29
N LYS A 201 -5.92 -14.93 -1.20
CA LYS A 201 -7.13 -14.14 -0.96
C LYS A 201 -6.99 -13.02 0.08
N GLN A 202 -5.78 -12.70 0.49
CA GLN A 202 -5.46 -11.57 1.36
C GLN A 202 -4.72 -10.49 0.59
N ILE A 203 -5.00 -9.23 0.92
CA ILE A 203 -4.34 -8.08 0.31
C ILE A 203 -3.22 -7.59 1.22
N TYR A 204 -2.04 -7.44 0.65
CA TYR A 204 -0.85 -6.94 1.33
C TYR A 204 -0.43 -5.62 0.70
N TYR A 205 -0.16 -4.64 1.55
CA TYR A 205 0.25 -3.31 1.15
C TYR A 205 1.77 -3.19 1.24
N GLY A 206 2.40 -2.72 0.17
CA GLY A 206 3.82 -2.49 0.10
C GLY A 206 4.16 -1.06 -0.28
N PHE A 207 5.30 -0.60 0.19
CA PHE A 207 5.83 0.72 -0.04
C PHE A 207 7.31 0.66 -0.41
N GLY A 208 7.70 1.48 -1.36
CA GLY A 208 9.08 1.74 -1.72
C GLY A 208 9.30 3.23 -1.98
N ALA A 209 10.47 3.71 -1.64
CA ALA A 209 10.85 5.10 -1.87
C ALA A 209 12.31 5.16 -2.33
N ASN A 210 12.52 5.64 -3.56
CA ASN A 210 13.83 5.72 -4.17
C ASN A 210 13.86 6.86 -5.19
N THR A 211 15.03 7.37 -5.52
CA THR A 211 15.21 8.31 -6.65
C THR A 211 14.93 7.62 -7.99
N ASP A 212 15.19 6.31 -8.09
CA ASP A 212 14.77 5.48 -9.22
C ASP A 212 13.40 4.85 -8.95
N ILE A 213 12.41 5.26 -9.72
CA ILE A 213 11.03 4.75 -9.64
C ILE A 213 10.91 3.25 -9.88
N ILE A 214 11.81 2.68 -10.69
CA ILE A 214 11.83 1.24 -10.95
C ILE A 214 12.33 0.50 -9.71
N ALA A 215 13.38 1.01 -9.08
CA ALA A 215 13.90 0.49 -7.82
C ALA A 215 12.84 0.62 -6.71
N ALA A 216 12.20 1.79 -6.56
CA ALA A 216 11.09 2.00 -5.62
C ALA A 216 9.93 1.01 -5.84
N SER A 217 9.62 0.69 -7.11
CA SER A 217 8.59 -0.30 -7.45
C SER A 217 8.95 -1.71 -7.02
N VAL A 218 10.20 -2.12 -7.22
CA VAL A 218 10.70 -3.43 -6.79
C VAL A 218 10.73 -3.52 -5.27
N GLU A 219 11.20 -2.47 -4.59
CA GLU A 219 11.20 -2.39 -3.13
C GLU A 219 9.79 -2.49 -2.54
N ALA A 220 8.81 -1.78 -3.13
CA ALA A 220 7.41 -1.86 -2.72
C ALA A 220 6.85 -3.29 -2.87
N TYR A 221 7.20 -3.97 -3.96
CA TYR A 221 6.76 -5.35 -4.19
C TYR A 221 7.42 -6.33 -3.20
N ILE A 222 8.71 -6.17 -2.92
CA ILE A 222 9.43 -6.96 -1.91
C ILE A 222 8.85 -6.72 -0.51
N ASP A 223 8.47 -5.48 -0.18
CA ASP A 223 7.83 -5.13 1.09
C ASP A 223 6.49 -5.85 1.27
N CYS A 224 5.66 -5.94 0.20
CA CYS A 224 4.46 -6.78 0.24
C CYS A 224 4.79 -8.24 0.59
N ILE A 225 5.80 -8.82 -0.08
CA ILE A 225 6.15 -10.23 0.08
C ILE A 225 6.71 -10.51 1.48
N ASN A 226 7.49 -9.61 2.04
CA ASN A 226 8.02 -9.74 3.39
C ASN A 226 6.91 -9.76 4.48
N LYS A 227 5.74 -9.21 4.16
CA LYS A 227 4.56 -9.24 5.05
C LYS A 227 3.74 -10.51 4.94
N PHE A 228 3.98 -11.36 3.94
CA PHE A 228 3.30 -12.65 3.85
C PHE A 228 3.65 -13.51 5.05
N LYS A 229 2.66 -13.99 5.79
CA LYS A 229 2.84 -15.06 6.75
C LYS A 229 3.16 -16.33 5.95
N LEU A 230 4.43 -16.60 5.77
CA LEU A 230 4.89 -17.86 5.22
C LEU A 230 4.65 -18.91 6.30
N GLY A 231 3.55 -19.67 6.17
CA GLY A 231 3.38 -20.88 6.96
C GLY A 231 4.65 -21.74 6.78
N VAL A 232 5.33 -21.99 7.87
CA VAL A 232 6.38 -22.99 8.01
C VAL A 232 5.73 -24.35 7.91
#